data_fdddf2fbe4a3625f4ea0dafb1fd91d89
#
_entry.id   fdddf2fbe4a3625f4ea0dafb1fd91d89
#
_cell.length_a   1.000
_cell.length_b   1.000
_cell.length_c   1.000
_cell.angle_alpha   90.00
_cell.angle_beta   90.00
_cell.angle_gamma   90.00
#
_symmetry.space_group_name_H-M   'P 1'
#
loop_
_entity.id
_entity.type
_entity.pdbx_description
1 polymer ?
#
loop_
_entity_poly.entity_id
_entity_poly.type
_entity_poly.pdbx_seq_one_letter_code
_entity_poly.pdbx_strand_id
1 'polypeptide(L)'
;MVQKLAGEKTSDKDITIPLFSEISLKIGPVFAIREDYPTSRLQKGLILISNGQDLAEEGVGFGVPVLKMGVKTIFPGEIELAYLVEGSCQVIEAIYFMNLEERLTNQSLGSVQSRSLYWIKNHLADLHRRFPPARSFLTALSNKLRSSFGWQTTFEEAGYTYSVKVNYTVDSQAGVIVVKVDATGATMNGAPKGGVPIHGITEVIVMNEQGAQHFDTYSDSSGTLLRGEAIGSWDQVTAGSASFICSTHRLAFRLQQIDGARLFRGMELIGSRVAWSGFGYSLPPTNQRFTYRLSIERLA
;
A
#
# COMPACT_ATOMS: atom_id res chain seq x y z
N MET A 1 21.49 0.72 -31.33
CA MET A 1 22.65 0.62 -30.41
C MET A 1 22.25 1.37 -29.15
N VAL A 2 21.66 0.71 -28.15
CA VAL A 2 21.16 1.33 -26.93
C VAL A 2 22.36 1.42 -25.98
N GLN A 3 22.86 2.64 -25.74
CA GLN A 3 23.81 2.86 -24.66
C GLN A 3 23.12 2.63 -23.33
N LYS A 4 23.41 1.51 -22.72
CA LYS A 4 23.10 1.24 -21.32
C LYS A 4 24.01 2.14 -20.47
N LEU A 5 23.54 3.34 -20.15
CA LEU A 5 24.18 4.14 -19.11
C LEU A 5 24.06 3.33 -17.82
N ALA A 6 25.21 3.07 -17.20
CA ALA A 6 25.31 2.36 -15.94
C ALA A 6 24.44 3.10 -14.91
N GLY A 7 23.38 2.46 -14.43
CA GLY A 7 22.51 3.01 -13.40
C GLY A 7 23.34 3.26 -12.15
N GLU A 8 23.31 4.49 -11.68
CA GLU A 8 23.89 4.85 -10.40
C GLU A 8 23.04 4.18 -9.29
N LYS A 9 23.62 3.27 -8.55
CA LYS A 9 22.98 2.66 -7.38
C LYS A 9 22.92 3.74 -6.30
N THR A 10 21.73 4.31 -6.08
CA THR A 10 21.51 5.36 -5.08
C THR A 10 20.80 4.76 -3.87
N SER A 11 21.48 3.95 -3.05
CA SER A 11 20.86 3.31 -1.88
C SER A 11 20.45 4.29 -0.77
N ASP A 12 21.00 5.51 -0.74
CA ASP A 12 20.87 6.44 0.40
C ASP A 12 20.22 7.78 0.05
N LYS A 13 19.72 7.97 -1.17
CA LYS A 13 19.14 9.26 -1.60
C LYS A 13 17.71 9.10 -2.09
N ASP A 14 16.90 10.09 -1.73
CA ASP A 14 15.56 10.23 -2.28
C ASP A 14 15.61 10.55 -3.78
N ILE A 15 14.75 9.92 -4.55
CA ILE A 15 14.53 10.20 -5.96
C ILE A 15 13.25 11.03 -6.07
N THR A 16 13.35 12.21 -6.70
CA THR A 16 12.20 13.08 -6.95
C THR A 16 11.99 13.25 -8.44
N ILE A 17 10.77 13.00 -8.90
CA ILE A 17 10.36 13.10 -10.30
C ILE A 17 9.27 14.17 -10.42
N PRO A 18 9.52 15.28 -11.14
CA PRO A 18 8.49 16.26 -11.42
C PRO A 18 7.43 15.67 -12.35
N LEU A 19 6.14 15.88 -12.04
CA LEU A 19 5.00 15.49 -12.88
C LEU A 19 4.38 16.69 -13.58
N PHE A 20 3.91 17.64 -12.79
CA PHE A 20 3.29 18.87 -13.24
C PHE A 20 3.94 20.06 -12.51
N SER A 21 3.58 21.31 -12.87
CA SER A 21 3.97 22.44 -12.04
C SER A 21 3.53 22.22 -10.60
N GLU A 22 4.45 22.32 -9.65
CA GLU A 22 4.21 22.19 -8.20
C GLU A 22 3.89 20.76 -7.70
N ILE A 23 3.77 19.76 -8.60
CA ILE A 23 3.51 18.38 -8.26
C ILE A 23 4.70 17.52 -8.65
N SER A 24 5.16 16.70 -7.72
CA SER A 24 6.20 15.70 -7.97
C SER A 24 5.87 14.36 -7.30
N LEU A 25 6.55 13.32 -7.74
CA LEU A 25 6.63 12.03 -7.08
C LEU A 25 7.95 11.91 -6.35
N LYS A 26 7.92 11.31 -5.19
CA LYS A 26 9.13 11.06 -4.39
C LYS A 26 9.15 9.62 -3.90
N ILE A 27 10.33 9.00 -3.90
CA ILE A 27 10.59 7.71 -3.28
C ILE A 27 11.98 7.74 -2.64
N GLY A 28 12.15 7.12 -1.50
CA GLY A 28 13.41 7.09 -0.79
C GLY A 28 13.44 6.05 0.33
N PRO A 29 14.63 5.82 0.92
CA PRO A 29 14.86 4.73 1.86
C PRO A 29 14.10 4.86 3.18
N VAL A 30 13.78 6.05 3.65
CA VAL A 30 12.99 6.24 4.87
C VAL A 30 12.26 7.58 4.82
N PHE A 31 10.98 7.56 5.08
CA PHE A 31 10.22 8.74 5.42
C PHE A 31 9.84 8.65 6.90
N ALA A 32 10.64 9.27 7.76
CA ALA A 32 10.25 9.49 9.14
C ALA A 32 9.10 10.50 9.15
N ILE A 33 7.87 10.02 9.00
CA ILE A 33 6.72 10.91 8.99
C ILE A 33 6.44 11.29 10.41
N ARG A 34 6.29 10.61 11.34
CA ARG A 34 6.11 10.90 12.77
C ARG A 34 6.35 9.61 13.53
N GLU A 35 7.17 9.67 14.56
CA GLU A 35 7.51 8.48 15.36
C GLU A 35 6.28 7.87 16.07
N ASP A 36 5.22 8.66 16.23
CA ASP A 36 3.97 8.23 16.86
C ASP A 36 3.04 7.44 15.93
N TYR A 37 3.39 7.30 14.63
CA TYR A 37 2.57 6.53 13.69
C TYR A 37 3.03 5.08 13.59
N PRO A 38 2.12 4.09 13.70
CA PRO A 38 2.46 2.69 13.53
C PRO A 38 3.13 2.39 12.18
N THR A 39 2.73 3.13 11.13
CA THR A 39 3.26 3.00 9.78
C THR A 39 4.63 3.66 9.56
N SER A 40 5.17 4.38 10.55
CA SER A 40 6.47 5.08 10.43
C SER A 40 7.65 4.14 10.13
N ARG A 41 7.53 2.87 10.51
CA ARG A 41 8.54 1.83 10.25
C ARG A 41 8.42 1.18 8.87
N LEU A 42 7.30 1.40 8.17
CA LEU A 42 7.04 0.78 6.88
C LEU A 42 7.78 1.53 5.78
N GLN A 43 8.42 0.78 4.90
CA GLN A 43 8.99 1.35 3.69
C GLN A 43 7.87 1.81 2.76
N LYS A 44 7.98 3.05 2.27
CA LYS A 44 7.01 3.63 1.34
C LYS A 44 7.37 3.38 -0.12
N GLY A 45 6.35 3.45 -0.97
CA GLY A 45 6.47 3.52 -2.41
C GLY A 45 6.56 4.96 -2.92
N LEU A 46 6.06 5.19 -4.14
CA LEU A 46 5.99 6.55 -4.68
C LEU A 46 4.93 7.36 -3.94
N ILE A 47 5.33 8.50 -3.38
CA ILE A 47 4.43 9.45 -2.72
C ILE A 47 4.23 10.70 -3.58
N LEU A 48 3.06 11.30 -3.46
CA LEU A 48 2.75 12.59 -4.07
C LEU A 48 3.25 13.72 -3.17
N ILE A 49 3.95 14.67 -3.79
CA ILE A 49 4.34 15.93 -3.17
C ILE A 49 3.64 17.06 -3.91
N SER A 50 2.99 17.95 -3.21
CA SER A 50 2.35 19.15 -3.76
C SER A 50 2.84 20.39 -3.03
N ASN A 51 3.42 21.35 -3.75
CA ASN A 51 4.00 22.55 -3.15
C ASN A 51 4.98 22.26 -1.99
N GLY A 52 5.73 21.18 -2.09
CA GLY A 52 6.64 20.72 -1.03
C GLY A 52 5.99 19.96 0.12
N GLN A 53 4.66 19.83 0.13
CA GLN A 53 3.92 19.07 1.13
C GLN A 53 3.80 17.60 0.72
N ASP A 54 4.12 16.68 1.64
CA ASP A 54 3.86 15.24 1.51
C ASP A 54 2.35 14.99 1.61
N LEU A 55 1.78 14.39 0.56
CA LEU A 55 0.36 14.05 0.54
C LEU A 55 0.09 12.59 0.95
N ALA A 56 1.12 11.79 1.15
CA ALA A 56 0.94 10.39 1.59
C ALA A 56 0.70 10.27 3.09
N GLU A 57 1.34 11.14 3.88
CA GLU A 57 1.23 11.13 5.35
C GLU A 57 1.38 9.72 5.95
N GLU A 58 0.31 9.15 6.53
CA GLU A 58 0.29 7.80 7.08
C GLU A 58 0.10 6.70 6.02
N GLY A 59 -0.26 7.08 4.79
CA GLY A 59 -0.33 6.15 3.66
C GLY A 59 1.05 5.67 3.22
N VAL A 60 1.10 4.49 2.64
CA VAL A 60 2.37 3.88 2.21
C VAL A 60 2.83 4.31 0.82
N GLY A 61 2.06 5.10 0.09
CA GLY A 61 2.38 5.50 -1.29
C GLY A 61 1.91 4.49 -2.34
N PHE A 62 2.36 4.68 -3.57
CA PHE A 62 1.96 3.83 -4.70
C PHE A 62 2.92 2.67 -4.91
N GLY A 63 2.36 1.49 -5.21
CA GLY A 63 3.12 0.32 -5.64
C GLY A 63 3.81 -0.45 -4.53
N VAL A 64 3.38 -0.33 -3.28
CA VAL A 64 4.00 -1.04 -2.16
C VAL A 64 3.48 -2.48 -2.08
N PRO A 65 4.36 -3.48 -2.16
CA PRO A 65 3.97 -4.86 -2.03
C PRO A 65 3.72 -5.22 -0.56
N VAL A 66 2.73 -6.09 -0.34
CA VAL A 66 2.43 -6.70 0.96
C VAL A 66 2.19 -8.19 0.73
N LEU A 67 2.79 -9.04 1.52
CA LEU A 67 2.65 -10.49 1.40
C LEU A 67 1.72 -11.03 2.48
N LYS A 68 0.75 -11.84 2.07
CA LYS A 68 -0.06 -12.66 2.98
C LYS A 68 0.49 -14.07 3.02
N MET A 69 0.71 -14.59 4.22
CA MET A 69 1.25 -15.91 4.47
C MET A 69 0.39 -16.61 5.54
N GLY A 70 -0.72 -17.18 5.11
CA GLY A 70 -1.75 -17.66 6.03
C GLY A 70 -2.34 -16.51 6.85
N VAL A 71 -2.12 -16.52 8.15
CA VAL A 71 -2.61 -15.47 9.06
C VAL A 71 -1.68 -14.28 9.19
N LYS A 72 -0.45 -14.39 8.69
CA LYS A 72 0.57 -13.35 8.79
C LYS A 72 0.48 -12.37 7.63
N THR A 73 0.74 -11.10 7.91
CA THR A 73 0.90 -10.04 6.92
C THR A 73 2.32 -9.49 7.05
N ILE A 74 3.06 -9.50 5.94
CA ILE A 74 4.45 -9.06 5.90
C ILE A 74 4.55 -7.81 5.04
N PHE A 75 5.15 -6.79 5.61
CA PHE A 75 5.37 -5.48 5.01
C PHE A 75 6.85 -5.24 4.72
N PRO A 76 7.18 -4.33 3.80
CA PRO A 76 8.56 -3.93 3.58
C PRO A 76 9.05 -3.00 4.70
N GLY A 77 10.25 -3.28 5.23
CA GLY A 77 10.95 -2.41 6.17
C GLY A 77 12.12 -1.67 5.54
N GLU A 78 12.58 -2.13 4.38
CA GLU A 78 13.75 -1.58 3.68
C GLU A 78 13.54 -1.60 2.18
N ILE A 79 14.29 -0.75 1.45
CA ILE A 79 14.27 -0.66 -0.01
C ILE A 79 15.66 -0.40 -0.56
N GLU A 80 15.99 -1.04 -1.68
CA GLU A 80 17.10 -0.64 -2.55
C GLU A 80 16.53 -0.01 -3.81
N LEU A 81 17.12 1.10 -4.25
CA LEU A 81 16.67 1.86 -5.41
C LEU A 81 17.75 1.95 -6.48
N ALA A 82 17.34 1.84 -7.74
CA ALA A 82 18.14 2.24 -8.89
C ALA A 82 17.30 3.14 -9.80
N TYR A 83 17.91 4.18 -10.33
CA TYR A 83 17.26 5.18 -11.18
C TYR A 83 17.87 5.20 -12.55
N LEU A 84 17.02 5.18 -13.57
CA LEU A 84 17.39 5.18 -14.98
C LEU A 84 16.51 6.18 -15.74
N VAL A 85 17.05 6.77 -16.79
CA VAL A 85 16.28 7.60 -17.73
C VAL A 85 16.26 6.90 -19.08
N GLU A 86 15.09 6.55 -19.57
CA GLU A 86 14.86 5.89 -20.85
C GLU A 86 14.00 6.78 -21.76
N GLY A 87 14.64 7.53 -22.63
CA GLY A 87 13.95 8.49 -23.51
C GLY A 87 13.27 9.60 -22.71
N SER A 88 11.95 9.74 -22.83
CA SER A 88 11.13 10.68 -22.07
C SER A 88 10.62 10.12 -20.73
N CYS A 89 10.79 8.82 -20.49
CA CYS A 89 10.33 8.15 -19.29
C CYS A 89 11.44 8.05 -18.24
N GLN A 90 11.05 8.15 -16.99
CA GLN A 90 11.92 7.94 -15.84
C GLN A 90 11.59 6.59 -15.23
N VAL A 91 12.60 5.73 -15.07
CA VAL A 91 12.43 4.36 -14.57
C VAL A 91 13.09 4.25 -13.22
N ILE A 92 12.34 3.80 -12.23
CA ILE A 92 12.85 3.45 -10.90
C ILE A 92 12.70 1.95 -10.73
N GLU A 93 13.81 1.28 -10.46
CA GLU A 93 13.80 -0.12 -10.01
C GLU A 93 13.93 -0.12 -8.50
N ALA A 94 12.94 -0.73 -7.83
CA ALA A 94 12.89 -0.85 -6.39
C ALA A 94 12.93 -2.33 -5.98
N ILE A 95 13.77 -2.67 -5.03
CA ILE A 95 13.77 -3.98 -4.38
C ILE A 95 13.31 -3.76 -2.94
N TYR A 96 12.10 -4.20 -2.64
CA TYR A 96 11.55 -4.16 -1.29
C TYR A 96 11.95 -5.39 -0.50
N PHE A 97 12.50 -5.18 0.70
CA PHE A 97 12.82 -6.25 1.64
C PHE A 97 11.67 -6.38 2.63
N MET A 98 10.94 -7.49 2.49
CA MET A 98 9.74 -7.84 3.24
C MET A 98 10.16 -8.50 4.55
N ASN A 99 10.40 -7.71 5.58
CA ASN A 99 10.97 -8.14 6.85
C ASN A 99 10.20 -7.66 8.09
N LEU A 100 9.06 -6.96 7.92
CA LEU A 100 8.21 -6.50 9.01
C LEU A 100 6.91 -7.29 9.07
N GLU A 101 6.64 -7.96 10.18
CA GLU A 101 5.39 -8.69 10.44
C GLU A 101 4.41 -7.78 11.19
N GLU A 102 3.18 -7.66 10.68
CA GLU A 102 2.10 -6.98 11.39
C GLU A 102 1.71 -7.77 12.65
N ARG A 103 1.68 -7.12 13.79
CA ARG A 103 1.28 -7.67 15.08
C ARG A 103 0.13 -6.89 15.69
N LEU A 104 -0.82 -7.60 16.26
CA LEU A 104 -1.83 -7.01 17.14
C LEU A 104 -1.37 -7.21 18.59
N THR A 105 -1.07 -6.12 19.26
CA THR A 105 -0.65 -6.12 20.67
C THR A 105 -1.78 -5.58 21.54
N ASN A 106 -1.82 -6.03 22.79
CA ASN A 106 -2.72 -5.50 23.81
C ASN A 106 -1.86 -4.90 24.93
N GLN A 107 -2.06 -3.63 25.24
CA GLN A 107 -1.29 -2.93 26.28
C GLN A 107 -1.45 -3.56 27.68
N SER A 108 -2.58 -4.21 27.95
CA SER A 108 -2.86 -4.78 29.27
C SER A 108 -2.34 -6.21 29.48
N LEU A 109 -2.03 -6.96 28.43
CA LEU A 109 -1.68 -8.39 28.50
C LEU A 109 -0.24 -8.70 28.10
N GLY A 110 0.58 -7.70 27.77
CA GLY A 110 1.91 -7.90 27.23
C GLY A 110 1.87 -8.53 25.82
N SER A 111 3.01 -8.97 25.32
CA SER A 111 3.18 -9.52 23.96
C SER A 111 2.57 -10.91 23.75
N VAL A 112 1.51 -11.26 24.43
CA VAL A 112 0.82 -12.55 24.20
C VAL A 112 0.09 -12.49 22.87
N GLN A 113 0.73 -13.06 21.85
CA GLN A 113 0.09 -13.34 20.57
C GLN A 113 -1.08 -14.30 20.77
N SER A 114 -2.28 -13.81 20.84
CA SER A 114 -3.42 -14.69 20.83
C SER A 114 -3.81 -14.97 19.38
N ARG A 115 -3.62 -16.21 18.92
CA ARG A 115 -4.18 -16.71 17.65
C ARG A 115 -5.67 -16.41 17.53
N SER A 116 -6.38 -16.32 18.64
CA SER A 116 -7.77 -15.93 18.75
C SER A 116 -8.03 -14.49 18.31
N LEU A 117 -7.13 -13.54 18.55
CA LEU A 117 -7.30 -12.15 18.11
C LEU A 117 -7.22 -12.01 16.60
N TYR A 118 -6.26 -12.71 15.96
CA TYR A 118 -6.18 -12.78 14.51
C TYR A 118 -7.39 -13.46 13.89
N TRP A 119 -7.88 -14.51 14.52
CA TRP A 119 -9.08 -15.18 14.09
C TRP A 119 -10.30 -14.24 14.14
N ILE A 120 -10.45 -13.48 15.24
CA ILE A 120 -11.53 -12.48 15.39
C ILE A 120 -11.39 -11.37 14.34
N LYS A 121 -10.17 -10.80 14.14
CA LYS A 121 -9.92 -9.78 13.12
C LYS A 121 -10.32 -10.27 11.73
N ASN A 122 -9.86 -11.44 11.35
CA ASN A 122 -10.12 -12.01 10.03
C ASN A 122 -11.61 -12.35 9.83
N HIS A 123 -12.29 -12.89 10.86
CA HIS A 123 -13.72 -13.18 10.79
C HIS A 123 -14.57 -11.92 10.74
N LEU A 124 -14.22 -10.89 11.51
CA LEU A 124 -14.91 -9.60 11.43
C LEU A 124 -14.70 -8.94 10.05
N ALA A 125 -13.50 -9.02 9.49
CA ALA A 125 -13.22 -8.54 8.15
C ALA A 125 -14.01 -9.31 7.08
N ASP A 126 -14.11 -10.64 7.20
CA ASP A 126 -14.91 -11.47 6.30
C ASP A 126 -16.42 -11.20 6.43
N LEU A 127 -16.92 -11.03 7.65
CA LEU A 127 -18.31 -10.64 7.91
C LEU A 127 -18.60 -9.24 7.33
N HIS A 128 -17.69 -8.31 7.51
CA HIS A 128 -17.78 -6.97 6.95
C HIS A 128 -17.89 -6.99 5.43
N ARG A 129 -17.14 -7.89 4.76
CA ARG A 129 -17.22 -8.08 3.30
C ARG A 129 -18.50 -8.74 2.85
N ARG A 130 -19.00 -9.74 3.60
CA ARG A 130 -20.17 -10.56 3.22
C ARG A 130 -21.52 -9.91 3.50
N PHE A 131 -21.61 -9.02 4.49
CA PHE A 131 -22.86 -8.42 4.93
C PHE A 131 -22.84 -6.89 4.87
N PRO A 132 -23.01 -6.29 3.66
CA PRO A 132 -23.02 -4.84 3.49
C PRO A 132 -23.96 -4.07 4.43
N PRO A 133 -25.20 -4.56 4.72
CA PRO A 133 -26.11 -3.85 5.62
C PRO A 133 -25.63 -3.76 7.07
N ALA A 134 -24.77 -4.67 7.51
CA ALA A 134 -24.26 -4.71 8.88
C ALA A 134 -22.90 -3.98 9.05
N ARG A 135 -22.38 -3.35 8.01
CA ARG A 135 -21.03 -2.75 8.01
C ARG A 135 -20.86 -1.69 9.08
N SER A 136 -21.79 -0.75 9.20
CA SER A 136 -21.71 0.31 10.20
C SER A 136 -21.68 -0.26 11.62
N PHE A 137 -22.49 -1.28 11.89
CA PHE A 137 -22.50 -1.99 13.18
C PHE A 137 -21.19 -2.74 13.41
N LEU A 138 -20.67 -3.46 12.41
CA LEU A 138 -19.42 -4.22 12.52
C LEU A 138 -18.22 -3.29 12.69
N THR A 139 -18.22 -2.14 12.02
CA THR A 139 -17.18 -1.10 12.20
C THR A 139 -17.24 -0.51 13.60
N ALA A 140 -18.42 -0.13 14.08
CA ALA A 140 -18.60 0.38 15.44
C ALA A 140 -18.19 -0.67 16.48
N LEU A 141 -18.55 -1.94 16.28
CA LEU A 141 -18.15 -3.05 17.14
C LEU A 141 -16.63 -3.25 17.12
N SER A 142 -16.00 -3.24 15.95
CA SER A 142 -14.55 -3.35 15.80
C SER A 142 -13.83 -2.21 16.51
N ASN A 143 -14.28 -0.96 16.32
CA ASN A 143 -13.71 0.21 16.98
C ASN A 143 -13.90 0.16 18.50
N LYS A 144 -15.08 -0.26 18.97
CA LYS A 144 -15.36 -0.45 20.39
C LYS A 144 -14.50 -1.55 21.00
N LEU A 145 -14.30 -2.67 20.31
CA LEU A 145 -13.40 -3.73 20.74
C LEU A 145 -11.94 -3.24 20.79
N ARG A 146 -11.47 -2.52 19.75
CA ARG A 146 -10.12 -1.93 19.75
C ARG A 146 -9.91 -0.99 20.93
N SER A 147 -10.84 -0.04 21.16
CA SER A 147 -10.73 0.93 22.26
C SER A 147 -10.85 0.28 23.64
N SER A 148 -11.80 -0.67 23.82
CA SER A 148 -12.04 -1.32 25.11
C SER A 148 -10.94 -2.28 25.53
N PHE A 149 -10.26 -2.91 24.56
CA PHE A 149 -9.18 -3.86 24.84
C PHE A 149 -7.79 -3.28 24.62
N GLY A 150 -7.66 -2.00 24.27
CA GLY A 150 -6.36 -1.35 24.05
C GLY A 150 -5.53 -2.01 22.94
N TRP A 151 -6.19 -2.51 21.89
CA TRP A 151 -5.50 -3.17 20.78
C TRP A 151 -4.78 -2.14 19.91
N GLN A 152 -3.50 -2.38 19.70
CA GLN A 152 -2.66 -1.60 18.82
C GLN A 152 -2.07 -2.50 17.74
N THR A 153 -1.98 -1.96 16.54
CA THR A 153 -1.20 -2.57 15.46
C THR A 153 0.24 -2.10 15.59
N THR A 154 1.15 -3.05 15.67
CA THR A 154 2.61 -2.80 15.66
C THR A 154 3.25 -3.57 14.52
N PHE A 155 4.46 -3.17 14.14
CA PHE A 155 5.25 -3.85 13.13
C PHE A 155 6.56 -4.29 13.77
N GLU A 156 6.83 -5.59 13.77
CA GLU A 156 8.01 -6.20 14.38
C GLU A 156 8.86 -6.88 13.29
N GLU A 157 10.16 -6.96 13.52
CA GLU A 157 11.03 -7.68 12.61
C GLU A 157 10.62 -9.15 12.52
N ALA A 158 10.39 -9.60 11.30
CA ALA A 158 10.22 -11.02 11.02
C ALA A 158 11.60 -11.70 11.08
N GLY A 159 11.67 -12.91 11.60
CA GLY A 159 12.94 -13.67 11.62
C GLY A 159 13.42 -14.11 10.22
N TYR A 160 12.88 -13.54 9.16
CA TYR A 160 13.16 -13.86 7.74
C TYR A 160 12.93 -12.62 6.87
N THR A 161 13.57 -12.60 5.71
CA THR A 161 13.43 -11.53 4.72
C THR A 161 13.12 -12.12 3.35
N TYR A 162 12.10 -11.59 2.69
CA TYR A 162 11.80 -11.86 1.28
C TYR A 162 12.09 -10.62 0.46
N SER A 163 12.31 -10.78 -0.84
CA SER A 163 12.46 -9.66 -1.74
C SER A 163 11.36 -9.63 -2.79
N VAL A 164 10.81 -8.45 -3.04
CA VAL A 164 9.86 -8.18 -4.12
C VAL A 164 10.41 -7.05 -4.96
N LYS A 165 10.50 -7.25 -6.28
CA LYS A 165 10.93 -6.21 -7.21
C LYS A 165 9.73 -5.44 -7.72
N VAL A 166 9.86 -4.12 -7.74
CA VAL A 166 8.86 -3.22 -8.30
C VAL A 166 9.54 -2.23 -9.23
N ASN A 167 9.10 -2.18 -10.48
CA ASN A 167 9.61 -1.21 -11.44
C ASN A 167 8.52 -0.16 -11.70
N TYR A 168 8.87 1.09 -11.51
CA TYR A 168 8.03 2.25 -11.82
C TYR A 168 8.55 2.90 -13.09
N THR A 169 7.74 2.97 -14.13
CA THR A 169 8.02 3.76 -15.33
C THR A 169 7.10 4.96 -15.32
N VAL A 170 7.68 6.14 -15.15
CA VAL A 170 6.93 7.40 -15.01
C VAL A 170 7.01 8.18 -16.32
N ASP A 171 5.84 8.42 -16.91
CA ASP A 171 5.64 9.39 -17.99
C ASP A 171 5.13 10.70 -17.36
N SER A 172 6.05 11.63 -17.14
CA SER A 172 5.74 12.91 -16.49
C SER A 172 4.79 13.78 -17.32
N GLN A 173 4.81 13.66 -18.65
CA GLN A 173 3.95 14.47 -19.53
C GLN A 173 2.50 13.97 -19.50
N ALA A 174 2.33 12.65 -19.49
CA ALA A 174 1.01 12.04 -19.44
C ALA A 174 0.45 11.91 -18.01
N GLY A 175 1.25 12.12 -16.97
CA GLY A 175 0.86 11.84 -15.58
C GLY A 175 0.59 10.36 -15.33
N VAL A 176 1.27 9.46 -16.04
CA VAL A 176 1.03 8.02 -15.99
C VAL A 176 2.23 7.30 -15.39
N ILE A 177 1.94 6.40 -14.48
CA ILE A 177 2.92 5.51 -13.86
C ILE A 177 2.55 4.07 -14.23
N VAL A 178 3.46 3.38 -14.92
CA VAL A 178 3.35 1.94 -15.12
C VAL A 178 4.11 1.24 -14.01
N VAL A 179 3.42 0.44 -13.22
CA VAL A 179 3.99 -0.31 -12.11
C VAL A 179 4.05 -1.79 -12.47
N LYS A 180 5.26 -2.36 -12.44
CA LYS A 180 5.49 -3.80 -12.65
C LYS A 180 5.98 -4.41 -11.36
N VAL A 181 5.24 -5.37 -10.84
CA VAL A 181 5.57 -6.09 -9.61
C VAL A 181 6.04 -7.49 -9.96
N ASP A 182 7.16 -7.92 -9.39
CA ASP A 182 7.68 -9.29 -9.48
C ASP A 182 7.95 -9.82 -8.06
N ALA A 183 7.05 -10.65 -7.58
CA ALA A 183 7.13 -11.30 -6.28
C ALA A 183 7.72 -12.72 -6.34
N THR A 184 8.28 -13.15 -7.49
CA THR A 184 8.87 -14.49 -7.65
C THR A 184 10.04 -14.72 -6.70
N GLY A 185 10.80 -13.67 -6.37
CA GLY A 185 11.88 -13.70 -5.38
C GLY A 185 11.43 -14.06 -3.96
N ALA A 186 10.19 -13.75 -3.63
CA ALA A 186 9.64 -14.06 -2.31
C ALA A 186 9.37 -15.56 -2.10
N THR A 187 9.25 -16.34 -3.18
CA THR A 187 9.02 -17.79 -3.10
C THR A 187 10.30 -18.62 -3.19
N MET A 188 11.34 -18.10 -3.84
CA MET A 188 12.53 -18.89 -4.19
C MET A 188 13.65 -18.83 -3.15
N ASN A 189 13.75 -17.75 -2.37
CA ASN A 189 14.89 -17.51 -1.45
C ASN A 189 14.56 -17.64 0.02
N GLY A 190 13.37 -18.07 0.37
CA GLY A 190 12.85 -17.93 1.73
C GLY A 190 12.74 -19.22 2.53
N ALA A 191 13.71 -20.13 2.46
CA ALA A 191 13.84 -21.12 3.54
C ALA A 191 14.49 -20.41 4.74
N PRO A 192 13.76 -20.16 5.85
CA PRO A 192 14.36 -19.56 7.02
C PRO A 192 15.47 -20.48 7.52
N LYS A 193 16.60 -19.90 7.91
CA LYS A 193 17.59 -20.59 8.71
C LYS A 193 16.92 -21.01 10.03
N GLY A 194 16.33 -22.20 10.07
CA GLY A 194 15.62 -22.65 11.26
C GLY A 194 14.48 -23.65 11.03
N GLY A 195 14.26 -24.13 9.80
CA GLY A 195 13.54 -25.39 9.57
C GLY A 195 12.04 -25.46 9.86
N VAL A 196 11.33 -24.35 10.02
CA VAL A 196 9.87 -24.37 10.10
C VAL A 196 9.31 -24.19 8.69
N PRO A 197 8.46 -25.11 8.18
CA PRO A 197 7.79 -24.92 6.91
C PRO A 197 6.90 -23.68 7.02
N ILE A 198 7.32 -22.57 6.40
CA ILE A 198 6.48 -21.40 6.31
C ILE A 198 5.37 -21.75 5.35
N HIS A 199 4.13 -21.61 5.77
CA HIS A 199 2.98 -21.63 4.88
C HIS A 199 3.29 -20.70 3.71
N GLY A 200 3.23 -21.21 2.47
CA GLY A 200 3.57 -20.44 1.29
C GLY A 200 2.73 -19.15 1.19
N ILE A 201 3.18 -18.22 0.36
CA ILE A 201 2.43 -17.00 0.07
C ILE A 201 1.03 -17.37 -0.38
N THR A 202 0.02 -16.87 0.30
CA THR A 202 -1.39 -17.09 -0.02
C THR A 202 -1.98 -15.98 -0.86
N GLU A 203 -1.40 -14.78 -0.80
CA GLU A 203 -1.86 -13.61 -1.54
C GLU A 203 -0.73 -12.57 -1.60
N VAL A 204 -0.63 -11.88 -2.74
CA VAL A 204 0.20 -10.68 -2.88
C VAL A 204 -0.74 -9.49 -3.02
N ILE A 205 -0.57 -8.48 -2.16
CA ILE A 205 -1.33 -7.24 -2.24
C ILE A 205 -0.38 -6.14 -2.72
N VAL A 206 -0.84 -5.30 -3.63
CA VAL A 206 -0.08 -4.11 -4.06
C VAL A 206 -0.87 -2.89 -3.64
N MET A 207 -0.35 -2.17 -2.64
CA MET A 207 -0.99 -1.01 -2.05
C MET A 207 -0.72 0.24 -2.87
N ASN A 208 -1.73 1.10 -2.97
CA ASN A 208 -1.68 2.40 -3.65
C ASN A 208 -2.47 3.40 -2.80
N GLU A 209 -1.81 3.96 -1.80
CA GLU A 209 -2.43 4.76 -0.74
C GLU A 209 -1.77 6.12 -0.61
N GLN A 210 -2.59 7.11 -0.28
CA GLN A 210 -2.15 8.45 0.09
C GLN A 210 -2.86 8.87 1.39
N GLY A 211 -2.53 10.02 1.94
CA GLY A 211 -3.15 10.53 3.17
C GLY A 211 -4.63 10.81 2.98
N ALA A 212 -5.46 10.24 3.85
CA ALA A 212 -6.91 10.37 3.74
C ALA A 212 -7.42 11.78 4.03
N GLN A 213 -6.67 12.61 4.72
CA GLN A 213 -7.01 14.03 4.90
C GLN A 213 -6.89 14.84 3.60
N HIS A 214 -6.18 14.31 2.60
CA HIS A 214 -6.08 14.92 1.28
C HIS A 214 -7.01 14.22 0.28
N PHE A 215 -7.04 12.91 0.26
CA PHE A 215 -7.80 12.10 -0.69
C PHE A 215 -9.04 11.49 0.01
N ASP A 216 -10.02 12.33 0.29
CA ASP A 216 -11.22 12.02 1.07
C ASP A 216 -12.44 11.64 0.22
N THR A 217 -12.32 11.69 -1.10
CA THR A 217 -13.42 11.47 -2.03
C THR A 217 -13.08 10.36 -3.01
N TYR A 218 -13.93 9.35 -3.06
CA TYR A 218 -13.88 8.25 -4.03
C TYR A 218 -14.91 8.46 -5.13
N SER A 219 -14.55 8.16 -6.37
CA SER A 219 -15.49 8.06 -7.49
C SER A 219 -15.12 6.90 -8.41
N ASP A 220 -16.09 6.34 -9.13
CA ASP A 220 -15.85 5.28 -10.10
C ASP A 220 -16.64 5.44 -11.39
N SER A 221 -16.32 4.62 -12.41
CA SER A 221 -16.93 4.66 -13.73
C SER A 221 -18.40 4.20 -13.76
N SER A 222 -18.94 3.68 -12.66
CA SER A 222 -20.38 3.38 -12.53
C SER A 222 -21.20 4.59 -12.06
N GLY A 223 -20.54 5.71 -11.75
CA GLY A 223 -21.17 6.93 -11.22
C GLY A 223 -21.26 6.94 -9.70
N THR A 224 -20.65 5.99 -9.00
CA THR A 224 -20.59 6.00 -7.53
C THR A 224 -19.69 7.15 -7.07
N LEU A 225 -20.20 7.94 -6.10
CA LEU A 225 -19.44 8.98 -5.41
C LEU A 225 -19.59 8.79 -3.91
N LEU A 226 -18.47 8.60 -3.21
CA LEU A 226 -18.42 8.38 -1.76
C LEU A 226 -17.45 9.37 -1.11
N ARG A 227 -17.72 9.77 0.13
CA ARG A 227 -16.85 10.69 0.89
C ARG A 227 -16.66 10.20 2.31
N GLY A 228 -15.46 10.41 2.84
CA GLY A 228 -15.11 10.09 4.20
C GLY A 228 -15.45 8.63 4.56
N GLU A 229 -16.08 8.40 5.69
CA GLU A 229 -16.39 7.05 6.20
C GLU A 229 -17.26 6.21 5.24
N ALA A 230 -18.02 6.83 4.34
CA ALA A 230 -18.82 6.11 3.35
C ALA A 230 -17.97 5.34 2.32
N ILE A 231 -16.67 5.67 2.18
CA ILE A 231 -15.73 4.95 1.31
C ILE A 231 -15.58 3.49 1.76
N GLY A 232 -15.68 3.26 3.07
CA GLY A 232 -15.57 1.91 3.63
C GLY A 232 -14.13 1.42 3.77
N SER A 233 -13.97 0.22 4.28
CA SER A 233 -12.67 -0.39 4.53
C SER A 233 -12.52 -1.64 3.67
N TRP A 234 -11.65 -1.58 2.66
CA TRP A 234 -11.32 -2.69 1.75
C TRP A 234 -12.53 -3.31 1.03
N ASP A 235 -13.38 -2.46 0.47
CA ASP A 235 -14.49 -2.87 -0.38
C ASP A 235 -14.02 -3.13 -1.80
N GLN A 236 -14.51 -4.22 -2.40
CA GLN A 236 -14.17 -4.53 -3.78
C GLN A 236 -14.76 -3.49 -4.73
N VAL A 237 -13.92 -2.99 -5.64
CA VAL A 237 -14.35 -2.16 -6.77
C VAL A 237 -14.86 -3.07 -7.87
N THR A 238 -16.09 -2.88 -8.30
CA THR A 238 -16.70 -3.63 -9.40
C THR A 238 -16.75 -2.84 -10.70
N ALA A 239 -16.56 -1.53 -10.63
CA ALA A 239 -16.49 -0.64 -11.78
C ALA A 239 -15.18 -0.83 -12.55
N GLY A 240 -15.18 -0.56 -13.86
CA GLY A 240 -13.99 -0.70 -14.72
C GLY A 240 -12.82 0.20 -14.34
N SER A 241 -13.09 1.35 -13.71
CA SER A 241 -12.06 2.24 -13.16
C SER A 241 -12.58 3.00 -11.96
N ALA A 242 -11.67 3.43 -11.10
CA ALA A 242 -11.99 4.21 -9.92
C ALA A 242 -10.88 5.22 -9.57
N SER A 243 -11.23 6.28 -8.88
CA SER A 243 -10.34 7.37 -8.51
C SER A 243 -10.52 7.78 -7.07
N PHE A 244 -9.41 8.19 -6.43
CA PHE A 244 -9.44 9.02 -5.24
C PHE A 244 -9.10 10.45 -5.61
N ILE A 245 -9.85 11.40 -5.03
CA ILE A 245 -9.84 12.81 -5.38
C ILE A 245 -9.38 13.62 -4.18
N CYS A 246 -8.45 14.53 -4.42
CA CYS A 246 -8.01 15.57 -3.50
C CYS A 246 -8.49 16.93 -4.04
N SER A 247 -9.58 17.45 -3.48
CA SER A 247 -10.14 18.74 -3.92
C SER A 247 -9.21 19.90 -3.58
N THR A 248 -8.53 19.87 -2.43
CA THR A 248 -7.64 20.95 -1.96
C THR A 248 -6.45 21.17 -2.89
N HIS A 249 -5.84 20.09 -3.38
CA HIS A 249 -4.70 20.15 -4.31
C HIS A 249 -5.12 19.98 -5.77
N ARG A 250 -6.43 19.85 -6.05
CA ARG A 250 -7.00 19.65 -7.39
C ARG A 250 -6.34 18.48 -8.14
N LEU A 251 -6.19 17.37 -7.45
CA LEU A 251 -5.57 16.16 -7.95
C LEU A 251 -6.51 14.96 -7.82
N ALA A 252 -6.35 14.01 -8.72
CA ALA A 252 -6.91 12.68 -8.56
C ALA A 252 -5.88 11.63 -8.96
N PHE A 253 -5.92 10.47 -8.32
CA PHE A 253 -5.24 9.29 -8.83
C PHE A 253 -6.26 8.19 -9.15
N ARG A 254 -6.04 7.53 -10.29
CA ARG A 254 -6.98 6.57 -10.86
C ARG A 254 -6.32 5.22 -11.13
N LEU A 255 -7.04 4.16 -10.81
CA LEU A 255 -6.71 2.78 -11.18
C LEU A 255 -7.84 2.15 -11.99
N GLN A 256 -7.49 1.13 -12.76
CA GLN A 256 -8.42 0.36 -13.60
C GLN A 256 -8.53 -1.07 -13.08
N GLN A 257 -9.68 -1.70 -13.32
CA GLN A 257 -9.83 -3.14 -13.15
C GLN A 257 -8.91 -3.86 -14.13
N ILE A 258 -8.25 -4.91 -13.68
CA ILE A 258 -7.31 -5.70 -14.48
C ILE A 258 -7.59 -7.17 -14.28
N ASP A 259 -7.55 -7.94 -15.38
CA ASP A 259 -7.74 -9.37 -15.33
C ASP A 259 -6.70 -10.08 -14.45
N GLY A 260 -7.15 -11.04 -13.67
CA GLY A 260 -6.28 -11.81 -12.77
C GLY A 260 -5.95 -11.11 -11.44
N ALA A 261 -6.50 -9.91 -11.19
CA ALA A 261 -6.40 -9.20 -9.91
C ALA A 261 -7.76 -8.70 -9.44
N ARG A 262 -7.95 -8.61 -8.14
CA ARG A 262 -9.12 -7.94 -7.55
C ARG A 262 -8.73 -6.57 -7.06
N LEU A 263 -9.43 -5.54 -7.50
CA LEU A 263 -9.23 -4.17 -7.03
C LEU A 263 -10.12 -3.91 -5.82
N PHE A 264 -9.54 -3.43 -4.75
CA PHE A 264 -10.22 -2.99 -3.55
C PHE A 264 -9.98 -1.50 -3.32
N ARG A 265 -10.93 -0.82 -2.72
CA ARG A 265 -10.80 0.53 -2.20
C ARG A 265 -10.91 0.51 -0.69
N GLY A 266 -10.31 1.47 -0.03
CA GLY A 266 -10.47 1.61 1.41
C GLY A 266 -10.02 2.97 1.92
N MET A 267 -10.52 3.27 3.11
CA MET A 267 -10.09 4.35 3.96
C MET A 267 -10.01 3.80 5.37
N GLU A 268 -8.90 3.99 6.06
CA GLU A 268 -8.74 3.52 7.42
C GLU A 268 -8.56 4.67 8.40
N LEU A 269 -9.22 4.53 9.54
CA LEU A 269 -9.03 5.38 10.71
C LEU A 269 -8.03 4.72 11.64
N ILE A 270 -6.98 5.43 12.04
CA ILE A 270 -6.08 5.03 13.11
C ILE A 270 -6.41 5.89 14.32
N GLY A 271 -7.01 5.25 15.33
CA GLY A 271 -7.57 5.98 16.48
C GLY A 271 -8.78 6.83 16.09
N SER A 272 -8.72 8.14 16.33
CA SER A 272 -9.75 9.11 15.92
C SER A 272 -9.39 9.87 14.63
N ARG A 273 -8.28 9.50 13.97
CA ARG A 273 -7.79 10.17 12.76
C ARG A 273 -7.99 9.28 11.56
N VAL A 274 -8.36 9.90 10.46
CA VAL A 274 -8.32 9.25 9.15
C VAL A 274 -6.87 9.21 8.70
N ALA A 275 -6.33 8.02 8.51
CA ALA A 275 -4.91 7.84 8.25
C ALA A 275 -4.59 7.81 6.75
N TRP A 276 -5.22 6.90 6.04
CA TRP A 276 -4.95 6.69 4.63
C TRP A 276 -6.22 6.36 3.85
N SER A 277 -6.18 6.65 2.57
CA SER A 277 -7.17 6.26 1.58
C SER A 277 -6.49 5.79 0.31
N GLY A 278 -7.09 4.82 -0.35
CA GLY A 278 -6.49 4.31 -1.57
C GLY A 278 -7.05 2.98 -2.05
N PHE A 279 -6.25 2.35 -2.87
CA PHE A 279 -6.57 1.09 -3.51
C PHE A 279 -5.56 0.01 -3.17
N GLY A 280 -6.00 -1.25 -3.25
CA GLY A 280 -5.13 -2.41 -3.25
C GLY A 280 -5.51 -3.36 -4.36
N TYR A 281 -4.53 -3.83 -5.14
CA TYR A 281 -4.70 -5.01 -5.97
C TYR A 281 -4.38 -6.25 -5.15
N SER A 282 -5.32 -7.18 -5.10
CA SER A 282 -5.14 -8.50 -4.50
C SER A 282 -4.93 -9.53 -5.59
N LEU A 283 -3.83 -10.24 -5.53
CA LEU A 283 -3.35 -11.20 -6.51
C LEU A 283 -3.29 -12.59 -5.88
N PRO A 284 -3.79 -13.63 -6.57
CA PRO A 284 -3.62 -14.99 -6.10
C PRO A 284 -2.14 -15.40 -6.13
N PRO A 285 -1.71 -16.38 -5.33
CA PRO A 285 -0.32 -16.80 -5.23
C PRO A 285 0.28 -17.33 -6.53
N THR A 286 -0.58 -17.72 -7.48
CA THR A 286 -0.19 -18.16 -8.82
C THR A 286 0.19 -17.00 -9.74
N ASN A 287 -0.20 -15.77 -9.43
CA ASN A 287 0.08 -14.58 -10.22
C ASN A 287 1.12 -13.70 -9.49
N GLN A 288 2.39 -14.07 -9.59
CA GLN A 288 3.49 -13.37 -8.91
C GLN A 288 4.10 -12.24 -9.74
N ARG A 289 3.71 -12.11 -11.01
CA ARG A 289 4.12 -11.02 -11.91
C ARG A 289 2.89 -10.26 -12.35
N PHE A 290 2.87 -8.99 -12.05
CA PHE A 290 1.71 -8.16 -12.28
C PHE A 290 2.11 -6.78 -12.80
N THR A 291 1.33 -6.25 -13.74
CA THR A 291 1.57 -4.91 -14.30
C THR A 291 0.26 -4.16 -14.34
N TYR A 292 0.29 -2.91 -13.88
CA TYR A 292 -0.85 -2.02 -13.94
C TYR A 292 -0.43 -0.59 -14.25
N ARG A 293 -1.42 0.25 -14.56
CA ARG A 293 -1.24 1.67 -14.80
C ARG A 293 -1.99 2.46 -13.73
N LEU A 294 -1.30 3.44 -13.21
CA LEU A 294 -1.86 4.46 -12.33
C LEU A 294 -1.78 5.79 -13.06
N SER A 295 -2.88 6.51 -13.14
CA SER A 295 -2.93 7.85 -13.72
C SER A 295 -3.08 8.88 -12.63
N ILE A 296 -2.31 9.95 -12.70
CA ILE A 296 -2.44 11.12 -11.85
C ILE A 296 -2.97 12.24 -12.73
N GLU A 297 -4.09 12.81 -12.32
CA GLU A 297 -4.83 13.79 -13.10
C GLU A 297 -4.93 15.10 -12.32
N ARG A 298 -4.75 16.22 -13.04
CA ARG A 298 -5.06 17.55 -12.51
C ARG A 298 -6.52 17.85 -12.77
N LEU A 299 -7.25 18.21 -11.73
CA LEU A 299 -8.65 18.58 -11.85
C LEU A 299 -8.78 20.04 -12.34
N ALA A 300 -9.79 20.30 -13.13
CA ALA A 300 -10.06 21.61 -13.71
C ALA A 300 -10.46 22.66 -12.64
#